data_6e23dcc351d34658124a2255861298ce
#
_entry.id   6e23dcc351d34658124a2255861298ce
#
_cell.length_a   1.000
_cell.length_b   1.000
_cell.length_c   1.000
_cell.angle_alpha   90.00
_cell.angle_beta   90.00
_cell.angle_gamma   90.00
#
_symmetry.space_group_name_H-M   'P 1'
#
loop_
_entity.id
_entity.type
_entity.pdbx_description
1 polymer ?
#
loop_
_entity_poly.entity_id
_entity_poly.type
_entity_poly.pdbx_seq_one_letter_code
_entity_poly.pdbx_strand_id
1 'polypeptide(L)'
;MQQSPSKILLNWYAENGRRLPWRTKTGEHTNPYVILVSEFMLQQTTVKSVIPYFKRFMQRFPTIESLAQADIEDIYALWQGLGYYTRARSLHSTAQTIVSQGFFPKTRAEALKLKGIGKYTAASFLALSFNLPETVIDGNVIRVICRLYNLTSPIKEIEKQIEAKAEFLTDRKNPADYASAIMDLGALICTPKNPQCLICPWQKFCLSKNSTNLEKIPNRSTLSKKEKQGCVYLIYNKKGDIFITKRKEKGLLSGLYEFPWSENETPIFSFETQNTEQQITHTFTHFKLNLKIYTAHISNIPEINGQFVPPLELAKYPFSTLMKKVYIKINKNFPTQ
;
A
#
# COMPACT_ATOMS: atom_id res chain seq x y z
N MET A 1 -41.58 5.01 10.98
CA MET A 1 -40.87 5.02 9.68
C MET A 1 -39.57 4.19 9.84
N GLN A 2 -39.34 3.22 8.95
CA GLN A 2 -38.13 2.41 9.00
C GLN A 2 -36.92 3.26 8.56
N GLN A 3 -35.87 3.33 9.38
CA GLN A 3 -34.68 4.10 9.05
C GLN A 3 -33.98 3.50 7.82
N SER A 4 -33.41 4.36 6.95
CA SER A 4 -32.63 3.90 5.79
C SER A 4 -31.37 3.14 6.21
N PRO A 5 -30.87 2.20 5.41
CA PRO A 5 -29.64 1.49 5.72
C PRO A 5 -28.44 2.43 5.97
N SER A 6 -28.32 3.52 5.19
CA SER A 6 -27.27 4.53 5.38
C SER A 6 -27.37 5.20 6.75
N LYS A 7 -28.56 5.56 7.19
CA LYS A 7 -28.76 6.19 8.52
C LYS A 7 -28.41 5.25 9.67
N ILE A 8 -28.78 3.97 9.56
CA ILE A 8 -28.43 2.95 10.57
C ILE A 8 -26.91 2.77 10.64
N LEU A 9 -26.22 2.77 9.49
CA LEU A 9 -24.77 2.66 9.45
C LEU A 9 -24.08 3.89 10.05
N LEU A 10 -24.55 5.10 9.77
CA LEU A 10 -24.02 6.34 10.35
C LEU A 10 -24.19 6.39 11.86
N ASN A 11 -25.35 5.96 12.39
CA ASN A 11 -25.55 5.88 13.84
C ASN A 11 -24.57 4.90 14.49
N TRP A 12 -24.39 3.70 13.89
CA TRP A 12 -23.39 2.74 14.37
C TRP A 12 -21.97 3.31 14.32
N TYR A 13 -21.62 4.02 13.26
CA TYR A 13 -20.30 4.60 13.08
C TYR A 13 -19.99 5.68 14.13
N ALA A 14 -20.95 6.50 14.48
CA ALA A 14 -20.80 7.54 15.50
C ALA A 14 -20.32 6.95 16.85
N GLU A 15 -20.78 5.74 17.18
CA GLU A 15 -20.45 5.05 18.44
C GLU A 15 -19.21 4.13 18.32
N ASN A 16 -19.03 3.47 17.15
CA ASN A 16 -18.10 2.37 16.96
C ASN A 16 -16.96 2.66 15.97
N GLY A 17 -16.96 3.83 15.35
CA GLY A 17 -15.97 4.21 14.34
C GLY A 17 -14.54 4.22 14.88
N ARG A 18 -13.58 3.72 14.06
CA ARG A 18 -12.17 3.69 14.46
C ARG A 18 -11.59 5.09 14.61
N ARG A 19 -10.89 5.33 15.70
CA ARG A 19 -10.08 6.55 15.88
C ARG A 19 -8.74 6.37 15.19
N LEU A 20 -8.55 7.04 14.06
CA LEU A 20 -7.33 6.93 13.25
C LEU A 20 -6.64 8.31 13.19
N PRO A 21 -5.27 8.36 13.10
CA PRO A 21 -4.53 9.63 13.12
C PRO A 21 -4.88 10.60 11.99
N TRP A 22 -5.47 10.10 10.93
CA TRP A 22 -5.90 10.86 9.74
C TRP A 22 -7.40 11.13 9.68
N ARG A 23 -8.12 10.88 10.76
CA ARG A 23 -9.55 11.16 10.88
C ARG A 23 -9.80 12.22 11.93
N THR A 24 -10.66 13.15 11.64
CA THR A 24 -11.25 14.10 12.60
C THR A 24 -12.48 13.48 13.27
N LYS A 25 -13.10 14.19 14.20
CA LYS A 25 -14.38 13.79 14.76
C LYS A 25 -15.47 13.84 13.68
N THR A 26 -16.51 13.05 13.88
CA THR A 26 -17.71 13.06 13.02
C THR A 26 -18.23 14.48 12.81
N GLY A 27 -18.43 14.87 11.56
CA GLY A 27 -18.90 16.21 11.19
C GLY A 27 -17.81 17.29 11.04
N GLU A 28 -16.54 16.98 11.36
CA GLU A 28 -15.42 17.89 11.14
C GLU A 28 -14.72 17.59 9.80
N HIS A 29 -14.21 18.63 9.14
CA HIS A 29 -13.44 18.46 7.90
C HIS A 29 -11.97 18.16 8.20
N THR A 30 -11.45 17.12 7.55
CA THR A 30 -10.04 16.76 7.64
C THR A 30 -9.23 17.54 6.60
N ASN A 31 -8.04 17.98 6.98
CA ASN A 31 -7.10 18.62 6.04
C ASN A 31 -6.85 17.69 4.82
N PRO A 32 -7.06 18.17 3.57
CA PRO A 32 -6.87 17.37 2.36
C PRO A 32 -5.48 16.73 2.24
N TYR A 33 -4.43 17.41 2.71
CA TYR A 33 -3.08 16.86 2.71
C TYR A 33 -2.98 15.62 3.63
N VAL A 34 -3.58 15.64 4.79
CA VAL A 34 -3.64 14.52 5.74
C VAL A 34 -4.31 13.31 5.12
N ILE A 35 -5.45 13.52 4.43
CA ILE A 35 -6.16 12.47 3.70
C ILE A 35 -5.31 11.94 2.56
N LEU A 36 -4.69 12.82 1.76
CA LEU A 36 -3.84 12.42 0.64
C LEU A 36 -2.73 11.47 1.09
N VAL A 37 -1.97 11.84 2.13
CA VAL A 37 -0.89 11.00 2.67
C VAL A 37 -1.42 9.65 3.15
N SER A 38 -2.53 9.66 3.91
CA SER A 38 -3.11 8.41 4.42
C SER A 38 -3.58 7.48 3.31
N GLU A 39 -4.25 8.00 2.29
CA GLU A 39 -4.76 7.22 1.16
C GLU A 39 -3.61 6.55 0.38
N PHE A 40 -2.51 7.28 0.11
CA PHE A 40 -1.35 6.68 -0.53
C PHE A 40 -0.69 5.60 0.33
N MET A 41 -0.59 5.79 1.64
CA MET A 41 0.00 4.80 2.55
C MET A 41 -0.88 3.56 2.71
N LEU A 42 -2.21 3.71 2.65
CA LEU A 42 -3.17 2.61 2.81
C LEU A 42 -3.34 1.75 1.54
N GLN A 43 -2.89 2.21 0.37
CA GLN A 43 -2.93 1.38 -0.84
C GLN A 43 -2.19 0.05 -0.58
N GLN A 44 -2.91 -1.08 -0.60
CA GLN A 44 -2.39 -2.43 -0.38
C GLN A 44 -1.63 -2.64 0.96
N THR A 45 -1.90 -1.80 1.96
CA THR A 45 -1.25 -1.88 3.29
C THR A 45 -2.31 -1.78 4.38
N THR A 46 -2.11 -2.51 5.48
CA THR A 46 -3.08 -2.52 6.58
C THR A 46 -2.99 -1.25 7.44
N VAL A 47 -4.10 -0.83 8.01
CA VAL A 47 -4.17 0.33 8.92
C VAL A 47 -3.16 0.21 10.06
N LYS A 48 -3.07 -0.96 10.69
CA LYS A 48 -2.12 -1.22 11.80
C LYS A 48 -0.66 -0.94 11.39
N SER A 49 -0.29 -1.35 10.18
CA SER A 49 1.05 -1.11 9.64
C SER A 49 1.29 0.35 9.29
N VAL A 50 0.27 1.07 8.80
CA VAL A 50 0.39 2.46 8.34
C VAL A 50 0.54 3.45 9.49
N ILE A 51 -0.16 3.27 10.62
CA ILE A 51 -0.19 4.24 11.73
C ILE A 51 1.19 4.76 12.14
N PRO A 52 2.22 3.91 12.45
CA PRO A 52 3.52 4.41 12.86
C PRO A 52 4.26 5.16 11.74
N TYR A 53 4.11 4.75 10.49
CA TYR A 53 4.69 5.46 9.33
C TYR A 53 4.05 6.80 9.11
N PHE A 54 2.74 6.88 9.15
CA PHE A 54 1.98 8.11 9.00
C PHE A 54 2.40 9.16 10.03
N LYS A 55 2.49 8.78 11.31
CA LYS A 55 2.90 9.69 12.38
C LYS A 55 4.29 10.29 12.14
N ARG A 56 5.31 9.45 11.84
CA ARG A 56 6.66 9.92 11.53
C ARG A 56 6.72 10.78 10.28
N PHE A 57 5.96 10.40 9.26
CA PHE A 57 5.90 11.13 7.99
C PHE A 57 5.30 12.51 8.17
N MET A 58 4.18 12.63 8.87
CA MET A 58 3.53 13.91 9.16
C MET A 58 4.36 14.81 10.09
N GLN A 59 5.16 14.23 10.96
CA GLN A 59 6.10 14.98 11.81
C GLN A 59 7.24 15.59 10.98
N ARG A 60 7.76 14.87 9.99
CA ARG A 60 8.85 15.33 9.11
C ARG A 60 8.36 16.26 8.00
N PHE A 61 7.17 15.98 7.47
CA PHE A 61 6.53 16.75 6.40
C PHE A 61 5.12 17.19 6.84
N PRO A 62 5.01 18.23 7.67
CA PRO A 62 3.73 18.65 8.25
C PRO A 62 2.80 19.33 7.23
N THR A 63 3.31 19.83 6.11
CA THR A 63 2.54 20.52 5.06
C THR A 63 2.85 19.93 3.69
N ILE A 64 1.95 20.18 2.72
CA ILE A 64 2.15 19.71 1.35
C ILE A 64 3.36 20.39 0.68
N GLU A 65 3.66 21.63 1.05
CA GLU A 65 4.81 22.39 0.56
C GLU A 65 6.11 21.75 1.04
N SER A 66 6.19 21.38 2.33
CA SER A 66 7.36 20.69 2.89
C SER A 66 7.60 19.34 2.22
N LEU A 67 6.53 18.63 1.84
CA LEU A 67 6.63 17.38 1.09
C LEU A 67 7.05 17.62 -0.36
N ALA A 68 6.49 18.63 -1.02
CA ALA A 68 6.78 18.94 -2.42
C ALA A 68 8.25 19.36 -2.64
N GLN A 69 8.85 20.04 -1.66
CA GLN A 69 10.25 20.51 -1.68
C GLN A 69 11.26 19.46 -1.19
N ALA A 70 10.79 18.34 -0.62
CA ALA A 70 11.67 17.34 -0.05
C ALA A 70 12.46 16.57 -1.11
N ASP A 71 13.67 16.14 -0.77
CA ASP A 71 14.38 15.17 -1.59
C ASP A 71 13.67 13.80 -1.54
N ILE A 72 13.62 13.13 -2.68
CA ILE A 72 12.97 11.81 -2.79
C ILE A 72 13.62 10.77 -1.89
N GLU A 73 14.90 10.91 -1.58
CA GLU A 73 15.65 10.03 -0.68
C GLU A 73 15.13 10.13 0.75
N ASP A 74 14.85 11.34 1.26
CA ASP A 74 14.24 11.56 2.58
C ASP A 74 12.86 10.89 2.68
N ILE A 75 12.07 11.01 1.61
CA ILE A 75 10.76 10.36 1.53
C ILE A 75 10.91 8.84 1.55
N TYR A 76 11.85 8.29 0.79
CA TYR A 76 12.10 6.85 0.77
C TYR A 76 12.62 6.32 2.11
N ALA A 77 13.47 7.07 2.82
CA ALA A 77 13.95 6.70 4.15
C ALA A 77 12.77 6.51 5.13
N LEU A 78 11.83 7.46 5.17
CA LEU A 78 10.63 7.38 6.01
C LEU A 78 9.63 6.31 5.54
N TRP A 79 9.63 5.97 4.25
CA TRP A 79 8.75 4.95 3.67
C TRP A 79 9.29 3.52 3.80
N GLN A 80 10.56 3.41 4.22
CA GLN A 80 11.28 2.14 4.26
C GLN A 80 10.59 1.10 5.15
N GLY A 81 10.21 -0.03 4.55
CA GLY A 81 9.46 -1.11 5.21
C GLY A 81 7.97 -1.11 4.91
N LEU A 82 7.38 0.00 4.45
CA LEU A 82 5.97 0.06 4.07
C LEU A 82 5.69 -0.64 2.71
N GLY A 83 6.72 -0.76 1.87
CA GLY A 83 6.64 -1.39 0.55
C GLY A 83 5.98 -0.52 -0.53
N TYR A 84 5.93 -1.04 -1.76
CA TYR A 84 5.32 -0.34 -2.90
C TYR A 84 5.81 1.11 -3.07
N TYR A 85 7.11 1.31 -3.19
CA TYR A 85 7.76 2.63 -3.24
C TYR A 85 7.31 3.53 -4.40
N THR A 86 6.67 2.95 -5.42
CA THR A 86 5.98 3.73 -6.47
C THR A 86 4.92 4.66 -5.89
N ARG A 87 4.29 4.29 -4.75
CA ARG A 87 3.33 5.15 -4.05
C ARG A 87 4.00 6.37 -3.45
N ALA A 88 5.16 6.21 -2.80
CA ALA A 88 5.93 7.32 -2.25
C ALA A 88 6.32 8.33 -3.33
N ARG A 89 6.82 7.83 -4.48
CA ARG A 89 7.15 8.65 -5.64
C ARG A 89 5.92 9.34 -6.24
N SER A 90 4.81 8.62 -6.33
CA SER A 90 3.55 9.19 -6.82
C SER A 90 3.00 10.25 -5.87
N LEU A 91 3.04 10.01 -4.56
CA LEU A 91 2.64 10.99 -3.54
C LEU A 91 3.50 12.27 -3.64
N HIS A 92 4.82 12.14 -3.76
CA HIS A 92 5.73 13.27 -3.95
C HIS A 92 5.41 14.06 -5.23
N SER A 93 5.30 13.37 -6.37
CA SER A 93 4.92 14.00 -7.65
C SER A 93 3.53 14.68 -7.58
N THR A 94 2.58 14.08 -6.88
CA THR A 94 1.26 14.67 -6.65
C THR A 94 1.33 15.90 -5.77
N ALA A 95 2.14 15.90 -4.72
CA ALA A 95 2.36 17.09 -3.88
C ALA A 95 2.96 18.24 -4.68
N GLN A 96 3.98 17.97 -5.51
CA GLN A 96 4.57 18.97 -6.41
C GLN A 96 3.55 19.55 -7.39
N THR A 97 2.70 18.71 -7.98
CA THR A 97 1.64 19.16 -8.87
C THR A 97 0.63 20.05 -8.15
N ILE A 98 0.17 19.67 -6.95
CA ILE A 98 -0.81 20.44 -6.16
C ILE A 98 -0.22 21.79 -5.74
N VAL A 99 1.03 21.83 -5.30
CA VAL A 99 1.71 23.09 -4.92
C VAL A 99 1.88 23.98 -6.15
N SER A 100 2.31 23.45 -7.28
CA SER A 100 2.50 24.24 -8.51
C SER A 100 1.21 24.82 -9.07
N GLN A 101 0.08 24.12 -8.92
CA GLN A 101 -1.24 24.62 -9.36
C GLN A 101 -1.96 25.48 -8.32
N GLY A 102 -1.50 25.48 -7.06
CA GLY A 102 -2.03 26.31 -5.97
C GLY A 102 -3.35 25.85 -5.35
N PHE A 103 -3.88 24.68 -5.73
CA PHE A 103 -5.14 24.16 -5.17
C PHE A 103 -5.20 22.62 -5.17
N PHE A 104 -5.97 22.06 -4.24
CA PHE A 104 -6.33 20.66 -4.25
C PHE A 104 -7.47 20.38 -5.24
N PRO A 105 -7.47 19.22 -5.94
CA PRO A 105 -8.56 18.87 -6.84
C PRO A 105 -9.88 18.75 -6.08
N LYS A 106 -10.95 19.32 -6.64
CA LYS A 106 -12.31 19.26 -6.11
C LYS A 106 -13.27 18.50 -7.01
N THR A 107 -12.80 18.00 -8.14
CA THR A 107 -13.58 17.16 -9.05
C THR A 107 -12.88 15.83 -9.29
N ARG A 108 -13.65 14.79 -9.60
CA ARG A 108 -13.10 13.47 -9.95
C ARG A 108 -12.16 13.56 -11.17
N ALA A 109 -12.48 14.37 -12.16
CA ALA A 109 -11.67 14.56 -13.36
C ALA A 109 -10.31 15.17 -13.05
N GLU A 110 -10.25 16.15 -12.15
CA GLU A 110 -8.99 16.75 -11.68
C GLU A 110 -8.17 15.75 -10.85
N ALA A 111 -8.82 15.06 -9.90
CA ALA A 111 -8.14 14.09 -9.04
C ALA A 111 -7.51 12.94 -9.85
N LEU A 112 -8.19 12.44 -10.87
CA LEU A 112 -7.69 11.36 -11.74
C LEU A 112 -6.49 11.76 -12.60
N LYS A 113 -6.21 13.05 -12.80
CA LYS A 113 -5.00 13.54 -13.50
C LYS A 113 -3.75 13.43 -12.64
N LEU A 114 -3.90 13.32 -11.32
CA LEU A 114 -2.78 13.24 -10.39
C LEU A 114 -2.15 11.84 -10.40
N LYS A 115 -0.83 11.79 -10.31
CA LYS A 115 -0.07 10.54 -10.42
C LYS A 115 -0.35 9.60 -9.24
N GLY A 116 -0.73 8.37 -9.53
CA GLY A 116 -1.00 7.34 -8.51
C GLY A 116 -2.39 7.44 -7.88
N ILE A 117 -3.24 8.34 -8.36
CA ILE A 117 -4.64 8.44 -7.96
C ILE A 117 -5.51 7.71 -9.00
N GLY A 118 -6.06 6.56 -8.58
CA GLY A 118 -7.06 5.81 -9.33
C GLY A 118 -8.48 6.15 -8.92
N LYS A 119 -9.47 5.49 -9.54
CA LYS A 119 -10.91 5.71 -9.27
C LYS A 119 -11.26 5.67 -7.78
N TYR A 120 -10.75 4.68 -7.05
CA TYR A 120 -10.95 4.55 -5.61
C TYR A 120 -10.36 5.72 -4.83
N THR A 121 -9.05 6.00 -5.03
CA THR A 121 -8.36 7.06 -4.30
C THR A 121 -8.97 8.44 -4.59
N ALA A 122 -9.42 8.70 -5.82
CA ALA A 122 -10.11 9.93 -6.17
C ALA A 122 -11.42 10.07 -5.38
N ALA A 123 -12.27 9.04 -5.37
CA ALA A 123 -13.53 9.06 -4.65
C ALA A 123 -13.33 9.22 -3.14
N SER A 124 -12.40 8.44 -2.55
CA SER A 124 -12.08 8.51 -1.13
C SER A 124 -11.52 9.89 -0.75
N PHE A 125 -10.57 10.40 -1.53
CA PHE A 125 -10.00 11.72 -1.30
C PHE A 125 -11.05 12.83 -1.33
N LEU A 126 -11.94 12.83 -2.34
CA LEU A 126 -12.97 13.85 -2.48
C LEU A 126 -14.05 13.76 -1.37
N ALA A 127 -14.48 12.54 -1.05
CA ALA A 127 -15.44 12.34 0.03
C ALA A 127 -14.87 12.77 1.39
N LEU A 128 -13.68 12.27 1.75
CA LEU A 128 -13.10 12.49 3.07
C LEU A 128 -12.55 13.90 3.28
N SER A 129 -12.03 14.55 2.21
CA SER A 129 -11.44 15.90 2.31
C SER A 129 -12.48 17.03 2.19
N PHE A 130 -13.50 16.83 1.37
CA PHE A 130 -14.43 17.91 0.99
C PHE A 130 -15.89 17.57 1.20
N ASN A 131 -16.18 16.42 1.79
CA ASN A 131 -17.55 15.93 1.99
C ASN A 131 -18.38 15.91 0.69
N LEU A 132 -17.72 15.58 -0.45
CA LEU A 132 -18.39 15.47 -1.73
C LEU A 132 -19.08 14.11 -1.86
N PRO A 133 -20.26 14.04 -2.55
CA PRO A 133 -21.08 12.83 -2.61
C PRO A 133 -20.49 11.77 -3.56
N GLU A 134 -19.26 11.36 -3.28
CA GLU A 134 -18.54 10.32 -4.00
C GLU A 134 -18.78 8.94 -3.39
N THR A 135 -18.93 7.94 -4.24
CA THR A 135 -19.10 6.54 -3.81
C THR A 135 -17.73 5.88 -3.69
N VAL A 136 -17.35 5.54 -2.48
CA VAL A 136 -16.06 4.89 -2.19
C VAL A 136 -16.22 3.38 -2.29
N ILE A 137 -15.41 2.72 -3.13
CA ILE A 137 -15.49 1.27 -3.38
C ILE A 137 -14.09 0.66 -3.27
N ASP A 138 -13.72 0.24 -2.06
CA ASP A 138 -12.49 -0.53 -1.79
C ASP A 138 -12.78 -2.04 -1.68
N GLY A 139 -11.75 -2.82 -1.37
CA GLY A 139 -11.92 -4.27 -1.16
C GLY A 139 -12.83 -4.62 0.02
N ASN A 140 -12.99 -3.75 1.02
CA ASN A 140 -13.92 -3.94 2.13
C ASN A 140 -15.35 -3.64 1.69
N VAL A 141 -15.55 -2.54 1.00
CA VAL A 141 -16.86 -2.13 0.47
C VAL A 141 -17.38 -3.17 -0.52
N ILE A 142 -16.55 -3.64 -1.47
CA ILE A 142 -16.91 -4.74 -2.39
C ILE A 142 -17.43 -5.94 -1.60
N ARG A 143 -16.73 -6.36 -0.56
CA ARG A 143 -17.15 -7.50 0.27
C ARG A 143 -18.47 -7.25 0.98
N VAL A 144 -18.63 -6.08 1.58
CA VAL A 144 -19.88 -5.69 2.27
C VAL A 144 -21.05 -5.70 1.29
N ILE A 145 -20.91 -5.06 0.14
CA ILE A 145 -21.96 -4.97 -0.90
C ILE A 145 -22.30 -6.36 -1.45
N CYS A 146 -21.29 -7.16 -1.81
CA CYS A 146 -21.53 -8.50 -2.32
C CYS A 146 -22.29 -9.37 -1.30
N ARG A 147 -21.94 -9.31 -0.02
CA ARG A 147 -22.65 -10.05 1.03
C ARG A 147 -24.04 -9.49 1.33
N LEU A 148 -24.18 -8.16 1.37
CA LEU A 148 -25.47 -7.51 1.61
C LEU A 148 -26.53 -7.94 0.58
N TYR A 149 -26.15 -8.02 -0.70
CA TYR A 149 -27.03 -8.34 -1.82
C TYR A 149 -26.88 -9.78 -2.32
N ASN A 150 -26.10 -10.62 -1.64
CA ASN A 150 -25.80 -12.01 -2.03
C ASN A 150 -25.30 -12.17 -3.47
N LEU A 151 -24.33 -11.32 -3.86
CA LEU A 151 -23.71 -11.37 -5.19
C LEU A 151 -22.59 -12.41 -5.20
N THR A 152 -22.80 -13.54 -5.88
CA THR A 152 -21.91 -14.71 -5.85
C THR A 152 -21.08 -14.91 -7.12
N SER A 153 -21.42 -14.22 -8.21
CA SER A 153 -20.66 -14.25 -9.47
C SER A 153 -19.25 -13.63 -9.31
N PRO A 154 -18.29 -13.96 -10.18
CA PRO A 154 -16.98 -13.36 -10.18
C PRO A 154 -17.05 -11.83 -10.24
N ILE A 155 -16.24 -11.15 -9.41
CA ILE A 155 -16.26 -9.67 -9.29
C ILE A 155 -16.19 -8.99 -10.66
N LYS A 156 -15.34 -9.49 -11.56
CA LYS A 156 -15.14 -8.90 -12.90
C LYS A 156 -16.43 -8.86 -13.76
N GLU A 157 -17.34 -9.80 -13.54
CA GLU A 157 -18.58 -9.90 -14.28
C GLU A 157 -19.67 -8.97 -13.71
N ILE A 158 -19.57 -8.65 -12.41
CA ILE A 158 -20.61 -7.90 -11.69
C ILE A 158 -20.14 -6.53 -11.19
N GLU A 159 -19.00 -6.02 -11.69
CA GLU A 159 -18.42 -4.74 -11.24
C GLU A 159 -19.43 -3.59 -11.30
N LYS A 160 -20.12 -3.44 -12.43
CA LYS A 160 -21.16 -2.41 -12.60
C LYS A 160 -22.34 -2.58 -11.63
N GLN A 161 -22.69 -3.82 -11.30
CA GLN A 161 -23.76 -4.10 -10.34
C GLN A 161 -23.33 -3.73 -8.93
N ILE A 162 -22.07 -4.00 -8.55
CA ILE A 162 -21.48 -3.58 -7.27
C ILE A 162 -21.48 -2.06 -7.18
N GLU A 163 -21.01 -1.36 -8.24
CA GLU A 163 -20.99 0.10 -8.30
C GLU A 163 -22.39 0.70 -8.10
N ALA A 164 -23.38 0.24 -8.84
CA ALA A 164 -24.76 0.73 -8.73
C ALA A 164 -25.36 0.51 -7.32
N LYS A 165 -25.11 -0.65 -6.70
CA LYS A 165 -25.58 -0.95 -5.34
C LYS A 165 -24.86 -0.11 -4.28
N ALA A 166 -23.56 0.10 -4.43
CA ALA A 166 -22.81 0.97 -3.54
C ALA A 166 -23.28 2.43 -3.65
N GLU A 167 -23.50 2.92 -4.87
CA GLU A 167 -24.00 4.27 -5.12
C GLU A 167 -25.39 4.49 -4.52
N PHE A 168 -26.30 3.52 -4.67
CA PHE A 168 -27.64 3.58 -4.08
C PHE A 168 -27.61 3.72 -2.55
N LEU A 169 -26.63 3.12 -1.87
CA LEU A 169 -26.48 3.16 -0.43
C LEU A 169 -25.72 4.41 0.07
N THR A 170 -24.98 5.09 -0.79
CA THR A 170 -24.14 6.23 -0.39
C THR A 170 -24.99 7.37 0.17
N ASP A 171 -24.70 7.78 1.40
CA ASP A 171 -25.36 8.93 2.01
C ASP A 171 -24.82 10.23 1.40
N ARG A 172 -25.66 10.94 0.65
CA ARG A 172 -25.26 12.17 -0.06
C ARG A 172 -25.18 13.40 0.85
N LYS A 173 -25.70 13.31 2.08
CA LYS A 173 -25.65 14.41 3.06
C LYS A 173 -24.39 14.35 3.92
N ASN A 174 -23.95 13.13 4.24
CA ASN A 174 -22.78 12.87 5.07
C ASN A 174 -21.81 11.88 4.38
N PRO A 175 -21.32 12.18 3.15
CA PRO A 175 -20.55 11.22 2.39
C PRO A 175 -19.20 10.86 3.01
N ALA A 176 -18.52 11.77 3.72
CA ALA A 176 -17.28 11.52 4.43
C ALA A 176 -17.45 10.49 5.56
N ASP A 177 -18.46 10.71 6.41
CA ASP A 177 -18.78 9.78 7.51
C ASP A 177 -19.28 8.45 6.97
N TYR A 178 -20.11 8.47 5.91
CA TYR A 178 -20.59 7.24 5.27
C TYR A 178 -19.45 6.42 4.65
N ALA A 179 -18.52 7.04 3.94
CA ALA A 179 -17.35 6.38 3.38
C ALA A 179 -16.51 5.72 4.49
N SER A 180 -16.26 6.46 5.57
CA SER A 180 -15.57 5.94 6.75
C SER A 180 -16.33 4.78 7.40
N ALA A 181 -17.64 4.91 7.54
CA ALA A 181 -18.52 3.94 8.19
C ALA A 181 -18.57 2.60 7.43
N ILE A 182 -18.73 2.63 6.10
CA ILE A 182 -18.81 1.39 5.32
C ILE A 182 -17.46 0.67 5.24
N MET A 183 -16.35 1.42 5.19
CA MET A 183 -15.01 0.83 5.29
C MET A 183 -14.78 0.20 6.67
N ASP A 184 -15.25 0.84 7.75
CA ASP A 184 -15.12 0.32 9.10
C ASP A 184 -16.04 -0.89 9.34
N LEU A 185 -17.24 -0.89 8.81
CA LEU A 185 -18.12 -2.06 8.82
C LEU A 185 -17.41 -3.28 8.20
N GLY A 186 -16.76 -3.08 7.05
CA GLY A 186 -15.99 -4.14 6.40
C GLY A 186 -14.76 -4.58 7.20
N ALA A 187 -14.08 -3.65 7.87
CA ALA A 187 -12.86 -3.94 8.61
C ALA A 187 -13.11 -4.58 9.99
N LEU A 188 -14.20 -4.20 10.67
CA LEU A 188 -14.47 -4.59 12.05
C LEU A 188 -15.52 -5.72 12.18
N ILE A 189 -16.56 -5.68 11.36
CA ILE A 189 -17.73 -6.55 11.49
C ILE A 189 -17.82 -7.55 10.33
N CYS A 190 -17.91 -7.07 9.10
CA CYS A 190 -18.04 -7.91 7.91
C CYS A 190 -16.67 -8.35 7.39
N THR A 191 -15.86 -8.93 8.26
CA THR A 191 -14.49 -9.40 8.00
C THR A 191 -14.43 -10.53 6.96
N PRO A 192 -13.27 -10.74 6.27
CA PRO A 192 -13.14 -11.83 5.29
C PRO A 192 -13.45 -13.21 5.88
N LYS A 193 -12.92 -13.50 7.07
CA LYS A 193 -13.13 -14.72 7.83
C LYS A 193 -13.86 -14.41 9.12
N ASN A 194 -14.70 -15.30 9.58
CA ASN A 194 -15.44 -15.18 10.84
C ASN A 194 -16.18 -13.83 11.03
N PRO A 195 -17.01 -13.38 10.08
CA PRO A 195 -17.73 -12.11 10.20
C PRO A 195 -18.70 -12.12 11.37
N GLN A 196 -18.80 -10.98 12.07
CA GLN A 196 -19.63 -10.84 13.28
C GLN A 196 -21.06 -10.43 12.94
N CYS A 197 -21.79 -11.32 12.25
CA CYS A 197 -23.13 -11.03 11.71
C CYS A 197 -24.17 -10.70 12.79
N LEU A 198 -24.04 -11.26 14.01
CA LEU A 198 -25.01 -11.06 15.10
C LEU A 198 -25.08 -9.61 15.58
N ILE A 199 -23.94 -8.88 15.53
CA ILE A 199 -23.86 -7.49 15.96
C ILE A 199 -23.80 -6.50 14.77
N CYS A 200 -24.00 -7.02 13.53
CA CYS A 200 -23.92 -6.18 12.33
C CYS A 200 -25.11 -5.21 12.27
N PRO A 201 -24.88 -3.90 12.10
CA PRO A 201 -25.95 -2.91 11.97
C PRO A 201 -26.89 -3.19 10.78
N TRP A 202 -26.36 -3.87 9.75
CA TRP A 202 -27.10 -4.25 8.55
C TRP A 202 -27.63 -5.70 8.56
N GLN A 203 -27.61 -6.40 9.70
CA GLN A 203 -28.06 -7.78 9.81
C GLN A 203 -29.47 -8.03 9.20
N LYS A 204 -30.41 -7.11 9.48
CA LYS A 204 -31.79 -7.24 8.99
C LYS A 204 -31.96 -7.10 7.49
N PHE A 205 -31.01 -6.42 6.82
CA PHE A 205 -31.02 -6.17 5.38
C PHE A 205 -30.15 -7.15 4.59
N CYS A 206 -29.28 -7.90 5.29
CA CYS A 206 -28.27 -8.72 4.62
C CYS A 206 -28.86 -10.04 4.09
N LEU A 207 -28.83 -10.19 2.77
CA LEU A 207 -29.35 -11.40 2.10
C LEU A 207 -28.45 -12.62 2.32
N SER A 208 -27.17 -12.42 2.65
CA SER A 208 -26.23 -13.53 2.91
C SER A 208 -26.09 -13.92 4.38
N LYS A 209 -26.83 -13.32 5.31
CA LYS A 209 -26.62 -13.50 6.77
C LYS A 209 -26.65 -14.96 7.25
N ASN A 210 -27.37 -15.82 6.56
CA ASN A 210 -27.53 -17.24 6.89
C ASN A 210 -26.76 -18.15 5.90
N SER A 211 -25.90 -17.59 5.06
CA SER A 211 -25.15 -18.37 4.07
C SER A 211 -24.02 -19.17 4.74
N THR A 212 -23.97 -20.48 4.49
CA THR A 212 -22.86 -21.34 4.91
C THR A 212 -21.55 -21.05 4.16
N ASN A 213 -21.64 -20.35 3.02
CA ASN A 213 -20.49 -20.00 2.17
C ASN A 213 -20.12 -18.52 2.22
N LEU A 214 -20.44 -17.81 3.29
CA LEU A 214 -20.26 -16.36 3.42
C LEU A 214 -18.81 -15.92 3.16
N GLU A 215 -17.82 -16.73 3.53
CA GLU A 215 -16.40 -16.42 3.31
C GLU A 215 -15.99 -16.51 1.83
N LYS A 216 -16.74 -17.23 1.00
CA LYS A 216 -16.53 -17.27 -0.47
C LYS A 216 -17.11 -16.06 -1.19
N ILE A 217 -17.86 -15.19 -0.48
CA ILE A 217 -18.42 -13.96 -1.02
C ILE A 217 -17.55 -12.78 -0.55
N PRO A 218 -16.99 -11.98 -1.46
CA PRO A 218 -17.13 -12.01 -2.93
C PRO A 218 -16.28 -13.11 -3.59
N ASN A 219 -16.75 -13.58 -4.75
CA ASN A 219 -16.02 -14.55 -5.57
C ASN A 219 -14.83 -13.85 -6.25
N ARG A 220 -13.64 -14.14 -5.72
CA ARG A 220 -12.37 -13.63 -6.28
C ARG A 220 -11.68 -14.77 -7.02
N SER A 221 -11.46 -14.60 -8.32
CA SER A 221 -10.59 -15.54 -9.06
C SER A 221 -9.18 -15.44 -8.50
N THR A 222 -8.68 -16.52 -7.92
CA THR A 222 -7.30 -16.65 -7.49
C THR A 222 -6.45 -17.02 -8.71
N LEU A 223 -5.69 -16.08 -9.24
CA LEU A 223 -4.64 -16.39 -10.20
C LEU A 223 -3.47 -17.03 -9.44
N SER A 224 -3.00 -18.19 -9.89
CA SER A 224 -1.76 -18.78 -9.39
C SER A 224 -0.60 -17.81 -9.67
N LYS A 225 0.21 -17.55 -8.65
CA LYS A 225 1.38 -16.70 -8.82
C LYS A 225 2.45 -17.44 -9.60
N LYS A 226 2.98 -16.83 -10.66
CA LYS A 226 4.14 -17.34 -11.38
C LYS A 226 5.35 -17.37 -10.45
N GLU A 227 6.16 -18.43 -10.53
CA GLU A 227 7.44 -18.49 -9.84
C GLU A 227 8.54 -18.01 -10.79
N LYS A 228 9.49 -17.23 -10.25
CA LYS A 228 10.69 -16.76 -10.93
C LYS A 228 11.91 -17.16 -10.13
N GLN A 229 13.00 -17.45 -10.81
CA GLN A 229 14.30 -17.76 -10.24
C GLN A 229 15.27 -16.62 -10.55
N GLY A 230 16.31 -16.49 -9.73
CA GLY A 230 17.36 -15.52 -9.97
C GLY A 230 18.53 -15.66 -9.00
N CYS A 231 19.51 -14.79 -9.15
CA CYS A 231 20.72 -14.74 -8.32
C CYS A 231 20.93 -13.34 -7.76
N VAL A 232 21.46 -13.24 -6.54
CA VAL A 232 21.86 -12.00 -5.89
C VAL A 232 23.28 -12.14 -5.34
N TYR A 233 24.06 -11.06 -5.42
CA TYR A 233 25.49 -11.06 -5.15
C TYR A 233 25.84 -10.10 -4.02
N LEU A 234 26.36 -10.62 -2.91
CA LEU A 234 26.98 -9.83 -1.85
C LEU A 234 28.49 -9.73 -2.15
N ILE A 235 28.90 -8.57 -2.64
CA ILE A 235 30.27 -8.32 -3.12
C ILE A 235 31.00 -7.49 -2.06
N TYR A 236 32.10 -7.99 -1.57
CA TYR A 236 32.92 -7.35 -0.54
C TYR A 236 34.26 -6.91 -1.11
N ASN A 237 34.77 -5.76 -0.61
CA ASN A 237 36.15 -5.35 -0.82
C ASN A 237 37.08 -5.91 0.28
N LYS A 238 38.39 -5.61 0.19
CA LYS A 238 39.40 -6.04 1.20
C LYS A 238 39.14 -5.47 2.61
N LYS A 239 38.38 -4.35 2.74
CA LYS A 239 38.03 -3.75 4.04
C LYS A 239 36.76 -4.36 4.64
N GLY A 240 36.07 -5.23 3.91
CA GLY A 240 34.78 -5.77 4.30
C GLY A 240 33.58 -4.87 3.97
N ASP A 241 33.80 -3.74 3.24
CA ASP A 241 32.69 -2.93 2.75
C ASP A 241 31.94 -3.70 1.68
N ILE A 242 30.64 -3.47 1.61
CA ILE A 242 29.75 -4.18 0.67
C ILE A 242 29.35 -3.28 -0.48
N PHE A 243 29.35 -3.85 -1.69
CA PHE A 243 28.97 -3.14 -2.92
C PHE A 243 27.46 -3.02 -3.03
N ILE A 244 26.97 -1.80 -3.26
CA ILE A 244 25.56 -1.49 -3.48
C ILE A 244 25.37 -0.70 -4.76
N THR A 245 24.24 -0.88 -5.41
CA THR A 245 23.85 -0.14 -6.61
C THR A 245 22.50 0.55 -6.38
N LYS A 246 22.25 1.65 -7.08
CA LYS A 246 20.94 2.29 -7.12
C LYS A 246 20.20 1.84 -8.37
N ARG A 247 19.03 1.20 -8.20
CA ARG A 247 18.24 0.71 -9.32
C ARG A 247 17.66 1.87 -10.12
N LYS A 248 18.19 2.08 -11.34
CA LYS A 248 17.76 3.12 -12.27
C LYS A 248 16.60 2.68 -13.17
N GLU A 249 16.44 1.38 -13.38
CA GLU A 249 15.39 0.81 -14.22
C GLU A 249 13.99 1.17 -13.71
N LYS A 250 13.10 1.49 -14.64
CA LYS A 250 11.68 1.70 -14.33
C LYS A 250 11.01 0.39 -13.91
N GLY A 251 10.10 0.42 -12.96
CA GLY A 251 9.33 -0.76 -12.55
C GLY A 251 9.60 -1.19 -11.11
N LEU A 252 9.74 -2.50 -10.89
CA LEU A 252 9.86 -3.10 -9.56
C LEU A 252 11.10 -2.59 -8.83
N LEU A 253 10.92 -2.08 -7.59
CA LEU A 253 11.97 -1.57 -6.69
C LEU A 253 12.80 -0.41 -7.27
N SER A 254 12.33 0.26 -8.32
CA SER A 254 13.03 1.40 -8.95
C SER A 254 13.32 2.51 -7.95
N GLY A 255 14.54 3.05 -8.00
CA GLY A 255 15.01 4.15 -7.14
C GLY A 255 15.52 3.71 -5.77
N LEU A 256 15.41 2.42 -5.42
CA LEU A 256 15.99 1.88 -4.19
C LEU A 256 17.44 1.43 -4.42
N TYR A 257 18.15 1.33 -3.30
CA TYR A 257 19.44 0.64 -3.30
C TYR A 257 19.24 -0.87 -3.19
N GLU A 258 20.12 -1.60 -3.89
CA GLU A 258 20.07 -3.05 -3.95
C GLU A 258 21.48 -3.64 -4.01
N PHE A 259 21.62 -4.89 -3.61
CA PHE A 259 22.76 -5.70 -3.99
C PHE A 259 22.57 -6.12 -5.46
N PRO A 260 23.62 -6.18 -6.29
CA PRO A 260 23.49 -6.63 -7.66
C PRO A 260 22.75 -7.96 -7.75
N TRP A 261 21.76 -8.05 -8.65
CA TRP A 261 20.97 -9.25 -8.85
C TRP A 261 20.44 -9.38 -10.28
N SER A 262 20.07 -10.58 -10.68
CA SER A 262 19.46 -10.86 -11.99
C SER A 262 18.25 -11.79 -11.83
N GLU A 263 17.28 -11.68 -12.75
CA GLU A 263 16.14 -12.63 -12.85
C GLU A 263 16.55 -13.95 -13.56
N ASN A 264 17.81 -14.08 -13.97
CA ASN A 264 18.35 -15.29 -14.58
C ASN A 264 19.35 -15.94 -13.64
N GLU A 265 19.53 -17.26 -13.76
CA GLU A 265 20.55 -18.00 -12.99
C GLU A 265 21.98 -17.81 -13.52
N THR A 266 22.17 -17.08 -14.60
CA THR A 266 23.46 -16.79 -15.20
C THR A 266 24.20 -15.73 -14.36
N PRO A 267 25.50 -15.97 -14.03
CA PRO A 267 26.31 -14.95 -13.38
C PRO A 267 26.38 -13.67 -14.22
N ILE A 268 26.21 -12.53 -13.57
CA ILE A 268 26.28 -11.21 -14.23
C ILE A 268 27.68 -10.59 -14.20
N PHE A 269 28.66 -11.30 -13.63
CA PHE A 269 30.01 -10.83 -13.44
C PHE A 269 31.02 -11.79 -14.04
N SER A 270 32.15 -11.25 -14.53
CA SER A 270 33.29 -11.97 -15.04
C SER A 270 34.27 -12.47 -13.96
N PHE A 271 34.13 -11.97 -12.71
CA PHE A 271 34.93 -12.39 -11.56
C PHE A 271 34.33 -13.60 -10.87
N GLU A 272 35.18 -14.32 -10.13
CA GLU A 272 34.79 -15.52 -9.39
C GLU A 272 33.76 -15.19 -8.28
N THR A 273 32.70 -15.99 -8.26
CA THR A 273 31.65 -15.90 -7.25
C THR A 273 31.46 -17.24 -6.56
N GLN A 274 31.30 -17.22 -5.23
CA GLN A 274 31.06 -18.41 -4.43
C GLN A 274 29.57 -18.57 -4.15
N ASN A 275 28.99 -19.73 -4.47
CA ASN A 275 27.64 -20.08 -4.07
C ASN A 275 27.62 -20.35 -2.57
N THR A 276 26.73 -19.68 -1.83
CA THR A 276 26.61 -19.83 -0.38
C THR A 276 25.70 -20.97 0.05
N GLU A 277 25.13 -21.73 -0.91
CA GLU A 277 24.07 -22.75 -0.68
C GLU A 277 22.83 -22.16 0.00
N GLN A 278 22.75 -20.83 0.15
CA GLN A 278 21.62 -20.14 0.74
C GLN A 278 20.70 -19.58 -0.34
N GLN A 279 19.39 -19.60 -0.04
CA GLN A 279 18.39 -19.02 -0.91
C GLN A 279 17.32 -18.26 -0.10
N ILE A 280 16.67 -17.31 -0.77
CA ILE A 280 15.56 -16.55 -0.23
C ILE A 280 14.37 -16.64 -1.17
N THR A 281 13.21 -16.83 -0.57
CA THR A 281 11.93 -16.67 -1.25
C THR A 281 11.27 -15.37 -0.83
N HIS A 282 10.87 -14.55 -1.81
CA HIS A 282 10.11 -13.34 -1.60
C HIS A 282 8.86 -13.31 -2.47
N THR A 283 7.70 -13.07 -1.86
CA THR A 283 6.42 -13.04 -2.57
C THR A 283 6.04 -11.60 -2.90
N PHE A 284 6.01 -11.28 -4.18
CA PHE A 284 5.42 -10.05 -4.71
C PHE A 284 3.92 -10.23 -4.99
N THR A 285 3.25 -9.15 -5.38
CA THR A 285 1.81 -9.20 -5.69
C THR A 285 1.48 -10.17 -6.80
N HIS A 286 2.32 -10.21 -7.86
CA HIS A 286 2.04 -10.96 -9.10
C HIS A 286 2.88 -12.22 -9.28
N PHE A 287 3.96 -12.39 -8.53
CA PHE A 287 4.86 -13.54 -8.63
C PHE A 287 5.59 -13.81 -7.31
N LYS A 288 6.21 -14.98 -7.24
CA LYS A 288 7.09 -15.41 -6.17
C LYS A 288 8.50 -15.49 -6.74
N LEU A 289 9.47 -14.83 -6.09
CA LEU A 289 10.87 -14.79 -6.53
C LEU A 289 11.71 -15.63 -5.56
N ASN A 290 12.46 -16.59 -6.13
CA ASN A 290 13.44 -17.38 -5.42
C ASN A 290 14.84 -16.92 -5.87
N LEU A 291 15.65 -16.39 -4.93
CA LEU A 291 17.00 -15.91 -5.19
C LEU A 291 18.02 -16.82 -4.54
N LYS A 292 18.96 -17.36 -5.33
CA LYS A 292 20.21 -17.97 -4.85
C LYS A 292 21.17 -16.85 -4.45
N ILE A 293 21.88 -17.01 -3.33
CA ILE A 293 22.80 -15.99 -2.82
C ILE A 293 24.24 -16.40 -3.12
N TYR A 294 24.96 -15.50 -3.75
CA TYR A 294 26.39 -15.63 -4.04
C TYR A 294 27.18 -14.57 -3.29
N THR A 295 28.40 -14.89 -2.93
CA THR A 295 29.37 -13.93 -2.37
C THR A 295 30.57 -13.81 -3.29
N ALA A 296 31.23 -12.66 -3.24
CA ALA A 296 32.51 -12.43 -3.92
C ALA A 296 33.37 -11.48 -3.08
N HIS A 297 34.70 -11.67 -3.14
CA HIS A 297 35.68 -10.76 -2.58
C HIS A 297 36.55 -10.21 -3.72
N ILE A 298 36.48 -8.90 -3.93
CA ILE A 298 37.17 -8.25 -5.06
C ILE A 298 38.01 -7.07 -4.59
N SER A 299 39.06 -6.75 -5.37
CA SER A 299 39.93 -5.61 -5.11
C SER A 299 39.56 -4.36 -5.89
N ASN A 300 38.89 -4.52 -7.02
CA ASN A 300 38.51 -3.44 -7.94
C ASN A 300 37.01 -3.22 -7.92
N ILE A 301 36.55 -1.99 -8.25
CA ILE A 301 35.12 -1.69 -8.37
C ILE A 301 34.56 -2.49 -9.56
N PRO A 302 33.40 -3.17 -9.40
CA PRO A 302 32.75 -3.84 -10.52
C PRO A 302 32.42 -2.87 -11.67
N GLU A 303 32.35 -3.39 -12.91
CA GLU A 303 31.99 -2.60 -14.11
C GLU A 303 30.53 -2.11 -14.14
N ILE A 304 29.89 -2.03 -12.99
CA ILE A 304 28.52 -1.51 -12.84
C ILE A 304 28.53 -0.29 -11.93
N ASN A 305 27.61 0.64 -12.20
CA ASN A 305 27.46 1.84 -11.37
C ASN A 305 27.06 1.47 -9.94
N GLY A 306 27.91 1.78 -8.98
CA GLY A 306 27.67 1.52 -7.56
C GLY A 306 28.81 2.01 -6.70
N GLN A 307 28.75 1.67 -5.42
CA GLN A 307 29.77 2.06 -4.44
C GLN A 307 29.92 1.01 -3.35
N PHE A 308 31.10 0.96 -2.77
CA PHE A 308 31.34 0.20 -1.54
C PHE A 308 30.92 1.03 -0.33
N VAL A 309 30.20 0.41 0.59
CA VAL A 309 29.67 1.03 1.80
C VAL A 309 29.99 0.16 3.01
N PRO A 310 30.51 0.73 4.12
CA PRO A 310 30.67 -0.02 5.35
C PRO A 310 29.33 -0.66 5.78
N PRO A 311 29.33 -1.92 6.24
CA PRO A 311 28.11 -2.60 6.65
C PRO A 311 27.23 -1.79 7.61
N LEU A 312 27.82 -1.11 8.59
CA LEU A 312 27.11 -0.28 9.56
C LEU A 312 26.38 0.93 8.94
N GLU A 313 26.80 1.36 7.77
CA GLU A 313 26.18 2.49 7.06
C GLU A 313 25.06 2.10 6.12
N LEU A 314 24.82 0.79 5.88
CA LEU A 314 23.73 0.34 5.01
C LEU A 314 22.35 0.88 5.43
N ALA A 315 22.15 1.12 6.73
CA ALA A 315 20.91 1.70 7.24
C ALA A 315 20.58 3.10 6.68
N LYS A 316 21.59 3.85 6.25
CA LYS A 316 21.44 5.18 5.63
C LYS A 316 20.81 5.13 4.24
N TYR A 317 20.81 3.97 3.59
CA TYR A 317 20.33 3.77 2.22
C TYR A 317 18.96 3.10 2.21
N PRO A 318 18.01 3.56 1.36
CA PRO A 318 16.68 2.94 1.27
C PRO A 318 16.73 1.60 0.54
N PHE A 319 16.83 0.51 1.30
CA PHE A 319 16.76 -0.87 0.80
C PHE A 319 15.33 -1.43 0.83
N SER A 320 15.01 -2.27 -0.16
CA SER A 320 13.79 -3.06 -0.12
C SER A 320 13.84 -4.14 0.96
N THR A 321 12.66 -4.60 1.41
CA THR A 321 12.56 -5.73 2.35
C THR A 321 13.22 -7.00 1.78
N LEU A 322 13.20 -7.19 0.45
CA LEU A 322 13.89 -8.29 -0.22
C LEU A 322 15.39 -8.23 0.06
N MET A 323 16.03 -7.10 -0.22
CA MET A 323 17.48 -6.94 -0.05
C MET A 323 17.91 -7.00 1.42
N LYS A 324 17.12 -6.47 2.34
CA LYS A 324 17.36 -6.66 3.78
C LYS A 324 17.35 -8.14 4.18
N LYS A 325 16.39 -8.93 3.67
CA LYS A 325 16.34 -10.37 3.90
C LYS A 325 17.57 -11.09 3.34
N VAL A 326 18.04 -10.69 2.14
CA VAL A 326 19.27 -11.23 1.54
C VAL A 326 20.44 -11.01 2.49
N TYR A 327 20.66 -9.78 2.95
CA TYR A 327 21.75 -9.45 3.85
C TYR A 327 21.69 -10.23 5.16
N ILE A 328 20.51 -10.25 5.81
CA ILE A 328 20.29 -10.95 7.09
C ILE A 328 20.56 -12.45 6.96
N LYS A 329 20.26 -13.04 5.80
CA LYS A 329 20.45 -14.47 5.58
C LYS A 329 21.93 -14.89 5.70
N ILE A 330 22.86 -14.00 5.36
CA ILE A 330 24.32 -14.23 5.41
C ILE A 330 24.93 -13.65 6.69
N ASN A 331 24.52 -12.44 7.08
CA ASN A 331 25.15 -11.64 8.14
C ASN A 331 24.34 -11.56 9.45
N LYS A 332 23.32 -12.41 9.62
CA LYS A 332 22.42 -12.52 10.78
C LYS A 332 21.53 -11.29 11.04
N ASN A 333 22.09 -10.06 11.08
CA ASN A 333 21.35 -8.84 11.38
C ASN A 333 21.58 -7.77 10.31
N PHE A 334 20.52 -7.01 9.95
CA PHE A 334 20.67 -5.80 9.14
C PHE A 334 20.91 -4.62 10.10
N PRO A 335 21.87 -3.71 9.78
CA PRO A 335 22.10 -2.53 10.61
C PRO A 335 20.83 -1.70 10.79
N THR A 336 20.59 -1.20 11.99
CA THR A 336 19.51 -0.26 12.32
C THR A 336 20.10 1.13 12.48
N GLN A 337 19.29 2.15 12.16
CA GLN A 337 19.65 3.55 12.43
C GLN A 337 19.64 3.82 13.91
#